data_73fc61c671a9275ae19bc9b07406f320
#
_entry.id   73fc61c671a9275ae19bc9b07406f320
#
_cell.length_a   1.000
_cell.length_b   1.000
_cell.length_c   1.000
_cell.angle_alpha   90.00
_cell.angle_beta   90.00
_cell.angle_gamma   90.00
#
_symmetry.space_group_name_H-M   'P 1'
#
loop_
_entity.id
_entity.type
_entity.pdbx_description
1 polymer ?
#
loop_
_entity_poly.entity_id
_entity_poly.type
_entity_poly.pdbx_seq_one_letter_code
_entity_poly.pdbx_strand_id
1 'polypeptide(L)'
;MLAIGLLYDDTLLAMAAIWRRSETFAHAWLVPPIVLWLVWRLRGELALLAPRPAPWVLLPMAVAAFGWLLGDLAGINAVAQLAVTALLVLAVPAVLGLAVARRLMFPLGFLFFMVPIGEFTTGVMMEWTADFTVWALVATGVPVYREGLQFIIPSGAWSVVEACSGVRYLIASFMVGTLFAYLNYSSPVRRWVFVGISILVPIVANWVRAYMIVMLGHLSGNKLAVGVDHLVYGWVFFGIVIGIMFVIGARWQEPAAAPRAPAAADAVGTATPAARVWPAAALAAITVALAPAAAWALQHPMDRPPLVLTLPTLPGAPDAAAQVLKLPPHFEGAATQAHRVYAGEGGAVTVHVAYYRHQGYGTKVTSSMNFLIPSDDRHWNRLAAGVARVPVPALGSQPLAMRAHELIGGRTASTVGREHLEVRQVYWAGGRLEHRSTWATAWGLLGRLAGRGDDAAMLTFYTDGQNPEAARRVEAFVGQQLPALVAHLEQVRAAAR
;
A
#
# COMPACT_ATOMS: atom_id res chain seq x y z
N MET A 1 26.06 3.34 7.40
CA MET A 1 25.46 3.11 6.07
C MET A 1 25.66 1.67 5.60
N LEU A 2 26.90 1.15 5.51
CA LEU A 2 27.14 -0.24 5.06
C LEU A 2 26.37 -1.27 5.90
N ALA A 3 26.41 -1.16 7.22
CA ALA A 3 25.67 -2.06 8.12
C ALA A 3 24.15 -2.04 7.85
N ILE A 4 23.56 -0.86 7.58
CA ILE A 4 22.13 -0.77 7.21
C ILE A 4 21.89 -1.44 5.87
N GLY A 5 22.75 -1.21 4.87
CA GLY A 5 22.64 -1.84 3.56
C GLY A 5 22.71 -3.36 3.58
N LEU A 6 23.52 -3.94 4.47
CA LEU A 6 23.70 -5.39 4.60
C LEU A 6 22.66 -6.06 5.50
N LEU A 7 22.18 -5.37 6.54
CA LEU A 7 21.26 -5.95 7.51
C LEU A 7 19.78 -5.78 7.14
N TYR A 8 19.49 -4.88 6.19
CA TYR A 8 18.13 -4.57 5.73
C TYR A 8 17.99 -4.73 4.20
N ASP A 9 18.87 -5.55 3.61
CA ASP A 9 18.95 -5.78 2.16
C ASP A 9 17.62 -6.25 1.56
N ASP A 10 16.92 -7.18 2.22
CA ASP A 10 15.59 -7.64 1.80
C ASP A 10 14.60 -6.48 1.66
N THR A 11 14.58 -5.56 2.62
CA THR A 11 13.70 -4.38 2.57
C THR A 11 14.10 -3.43 1.45
N LEU A 12 15.40 -3.20 1.25
CA LEU A 12 15.92 -2.33 0.19
C LEU A 12 15.69 -2.95 -1.19
N LEU A 13 15.87 -4.26 -1.34
CA LEU A 13 15.58 -4.99 -2.57
C LEU A 13 14.08 -5.01 -2.89
N ALA A 14 13.23 -5.15 -1.87
CA ALA A 14 11.78 -5.03 -2.02
C ALA A 14 11.37 -3.63 -2.50
N MET A 15 12.00 -2.56 -1.97
CA MET A 15 11.80 -1.20 -2.49
C MET A 15 12.20 -1.09 -3.96
N ALA A 16 13.39 -1.56 -4.33
CA ALA A 16 13.88 -1.53 -5.70
C ALA A 16 12.98 -2.35 -6.66
N ALA A 17 12.43 -3.47 -6.20
CA ALA A 17 11.47 -4.26 -6.95
C ALA A 17 10.16 -3.49 -7.20
N ILE A 18 9.68 -2.70 -6.24
CA ILE A 18 8.51 -1.83 -6.43
C ILE A 18 8.83 -0.74 -7.45
N TRP A 19 9.98 -0.07 -7.36
CA TRP A 19 10.39 0.98 -8.31
C TRP A 19 10.47 0.45 -9.75
N ARG A 20 10.85 -0.83 -9.93
CA ARG A 20 10.97 -1.47 -11.25
C ARG A 20 9.62 -1.81 -11.87
N ARG A 21 8.66 -2.30 -11.05
CA ARG A 21 7.37 -2.79 -11.54
C ARG A 21 6.27 -1.72 -11.57
N SER A 22 6.38 -0.68 -10.75
CA SER A 22 5.35 0.35 -10.60
C SER A 22 5.75 1.62 -11.31
N GLU A 23 4.99 2.02 -12.32
CA GLU A 23 5.17 3.29 -13.00
C GLU A 23 4.99 4.49 -12.04
N THR A 24 4.20 4.35 -10.99
CA THR A 24 3.97 5.39 -9.99
C THR A 24 5.23 5.70 -9.21
N PHE A 25 6.07 4.70 -8.93
CA PHE A 25 7.26 4.85 -8.11
C PHE A 25 8.58 4.78 -8.89
N ALA A 26 8.54 4.73 -10.23
CA ALA A 26 9.74 4.71 -11.05
C ALA A 26 10.67 5.92 -10.83
N HIS A 27 10.13 7.07 -10.43
CA HIS A 27 10.90 8.27 -10.06
C HIS A 27 11.89 8.03 -8.92
N ALA A 28 11.63 7.06 -8.06
CA ALA A 28 12.47 6.76 -6.90
C ALA A 28 13.89 6.30 -7.27
N TRP A 29 14.09 5.74 -8.49
CA TRP A 29 15.43 5.45 -9.01
C TRP A 29 16.33 6.67 -9.13
N LEU A 30 15.75 7.86 -9.30
CA LEU A 30 16.50 9.12 -9.41
C LEU A 30 16.92 9.66 -8.04
N VAL A 31 16.27 9.24 -6.95
CA VAL A 31 16.53 9.80 -5.62
C VAL A 31 17.96 9.53 -5.12
N PRO A 32 18.49 8.29 -5.12
CA PRO A 32 19.85 8.03 -4.66
C PRO A 32 20.92 8.83 -5.44
N PRO A 33 20.94 8.84 -6.78
CA PRO A 33 21.93 9.63 -7.52
C PRO A 33 21.79 11.15 -7.29
N ILE A 34 20.57 11.68 -7.15
CA ILE A 34 20.35 13.09 -6.83
C ILE A 34 20.91 13.41 -5.43
N VAL A 35 20.64 12.57 -4.44
CA VAL A 35 21.16 12.75 -3.08
C VAL A 35 22.69 12.72 -3.07
N LEU A 36 23.31 11.76 -3.76
CA LEU A 36 24.76 11.69 -3.88
C LEU A 36 25.33 12.94 -4.54
N TRP A 37 24.71 13.44 -5.60
CA TRP A 37 25.10 14.68 -6.26
C TRP A 37 24.98 15.89 -5.32
N LEU A 38 23.88 15.99 -4.56
CA LEU A 38 23.68 17.08 -3.59
C LEU A 38 24.73 17.05 -2.47
N VAL A 39 25.06 15.87 -1.95
CA VAL A 39 26.12 15.71 -0.95
C VAL A 39 27.49 16.09 -1.53
N TRP A 40 27.77 15.63 -2.77
CA TRP A 40 29.00 15.99 -3.47
C TRP A 40 29.13 17.52 -3.70
N ARG A 41 28.02 18.17 -4.06
CA ARG A 41 27.99 19.63 -4.21
C ARG A 41 28.37 20.36 -2.92
N LEU A 42 28.01 19.81 -1.75
CA LEU A 42 28.29 20.38 -0.44
C LEU A 42 29.65 19.97 0.13
N ARG A 43 30.47 19.17 -0.59
CA ARG A 43 31.70 18.58 -0.06
C ARG A 43 32.70 19.60 0.51
N GLY A 44 32.81 20.78 -0.11
CA GLY A 44 33.71 21.83 0.36
C GLY A 44 33.30 22.40 1.71
N GLU A 45 32.01 22.55 1.95
CA GLU A 45 31.46 23.01 3.23
C GLU A 45 31.55 21.92 4.32
N LEU A 46 31.30 20.67 3.92
CA LEU A 46 31.38 19.52 4.83
C LEU A 46 32.81 19.26 5.30
N ALA A 47 33.81 19.53 4.46
CA ALA A 47 35.22 19.37 4.82
C ALA A 47 35.66 20.33 5.93
N LEU A 48 34.96 21.44 6.13
CA LEU A 48 35.22 22.41 7.19
C LEU A 48 34.60 22.06 8.54
N LEU A 49 33.70 21.06 8.57
CA LEU A 49 32.98 20.68 9.78
C LEU A 49 33.69 19.52 10.49
N ALA A 50 34.03 19.72 11.75
CA ALA A 50 34.55 18.64 12.59
C ALA A 50 33.42 17.68 13.00
N PRO A 51 33.56 16.35 12.78
CA PRO A 51 32.56 15.38 13.21
C PRO A 51 32.42 15.40 14.75
N ARG A 52 31.18 15.55 15.23
CA ARG A 52 30.85 15.52 16.67
C ARG A 52 29.68 14.57 16.87
N PRO A 53 29.91 13.27 17.10
CA PRO A 53 28.85 12.30 17.29
C PRO A 53 27.82 12.76 18.32
N ALA A 54 26.53 12.49 18.02
CA ALA A 54 25.41 12.83 18.89
C ALA A 54 24.76 11.53 19.45
N PRO A 55 25.26 10.98 20.58
CA PRO A 55 24.82 9.66 21.06
C PRO A 55 23.33 9.56 21.38
N TRP A 56 22.68 10.66 21.77
CA TRP A 56 21.26 10.68 22.03
C TRP A 56 20.41 10.32 20.81
N VAL A 57 20.95 10.46 19.59
CA VAL A 57 20.28 10.07 18.33
C VAL A 57 20.11 8.55 18.24
N LEU A 58 20.86 7.78 19.03
CA LEU A 58 20.67 6.34 19.12
C LEU A 58 19.27 5.96 19.63
N LEU A 59 18.65 6.81 20.44
CA LEU A 59 17.28 6.58 20.90
C LEU A 59 16.27 6.62 19.72
N PRO A 60 16.14 7.70 18.92
CA PRO A 60 15.28 7.67 17.74
C PRO A 60 15.72 6.63 16.71
N MET A 61 17.01 6.26 16.60
CA MET A 61 17.43 5.11 15.79
C MET A 61 16.86 3.79 16.31
N ALA A 62 16.89 3.56 17.62
CA ALA A 62 16.31 2.36 18.23
C ALA A 62 14.78 2.31 18.00
N VAL A 63 14.10 3.45 18.10
CA VAL A 63 12.66 3.56 17.80
C VAL A 63 12.39 3.24 16.32
N ALA A 64 13.20 3.76 15.40
CA ALA A 64 13.07 3.45 13.97
C ALA A 64 13.36 1.96 13.68
N ALA A 65 14.40 1.39 14.31
CA ALA A 65 14.71 -0.04 14.18
C ALA A 65 13.58 -0.92 14.73
N PHE A 66 13.00 -0.55 15.86
CA PHE A 66 11.82 -1.22 16.41
C PHE A 66 10.59 -1.06 15.51
N GLY A 67 10.38 0.13 14.95
CA GLY A 67 9.33 0.37 13.94
C GLY A 67 9.51 -0.52 12.71
N TRP A 68 10.76 -0.72 12.25
CA TRP A 68 11.04 -1.66 11.19
C TRP A 68 10.68 -3.10 11.59
N LEU A 69 11.07 -3.54 12.79
CA LEU A 69 10.75 -4.88 13.30
C LEU A 69 9.24 -5.11 13.31
N LEU A 70 8.46 -4.15 13.80
CA LEU A 70 7.01 -4.25 13.80
C LEU A 70 6.43 -4.28 12.37
N GLY A 71 6.97 -3.45 11.47
CA GLY A 71 6.56 -3.40 10.07
C GLY A 71 6.86 -4.71 9.33
N ASP A 72 8.04 -5.27 9.57
CA ASP A 72 8.48 -6.54 8.99
C ASP A 72 7.63 -7.71 9.50
N LEU A 73 7.51 -7.84 10.82
CA LEU A 73 6.68 -8.89 11.46
C LEU A 73 5.20 -8.78 11.07
N ALA A 74 4.68 -7.58 10.87
CA ALA A 74 3.30 -7.35 10.40
C ALA A 74 3.17 -7.46 8.86
N GLY A 75 4.28 -7.60 8.13
CA GLY A 75 4.30 -7.55 6.66
C GLY A 75 3.81 -6.20 6.09
N ILE A 76 4.03 -5.08 6.79
CA ILE A 76 3.64 -3.74 6.36
C ILE A 76 4.84 -3.05 5.74
N ASN A 77 5.03 -3.24 4.44
CA ASN A 77 6.20 -2.75 3.72
C ASN A 77 6.44 -1.25 3.86
N ALA A 78 5.40 -0.44 3.76
CA ALA A 78 5.53 1.01 3.87
C ALA A 78 6.16 1.43 5.20
N VAL A 79 5.81 0.74 6.30
CA VAL A 79 6.39 1.00 7.63
C VAL A 79 7.85 0.55 7.68
N ALA A 80 8.15 -0.65 7.19
CA ALA A 80 9.51 -1.17 7.18
C ALA A 80 10.45 -0.30 6.31
N GLN A 81 10.00 0.07 5.13
CA GLN A 81 10.75 0.91 4.18
C GLN A 81 10.96 2.33 4.70
N LEU A 82 9.93 2.94 5.31
CA LEU A 82 10.04 4.24 5.96
C LEU A 82 11.04 4.19 7.12
N ALA A 83 11.00 3.14 7.91
CA ALA A 83 11.92 2.95 9.04
C ALA A 83 13.37 2.79 8.59
N VAL A 84 13.64 1.99 7.55
CA VAL A 84 15.00 1.85 6.97
C VAL A 84 15.50 3.19 6.44
N THR A 85 14.66 3.94 5.75
CA THR A 85 15.00 5.28 5.27
C THR A 85 15.32 6.22 6.44
N ALA A 86 14.52 6.18 7.51
CA ALA A 86 14.79 6.94 8.73
C ALA A 86 16.12 6.52 9.39
N LEU A 87 16.47 5.24 9.41
CA LEU A 87 17.76 4.77 9.90
C LEU A 87 18.93 5.32 9.08
N LEU A 88 18.81 5.37 7.75
CA LEU A 88 19.82 5.99 6.89
C LEU A 88 20.00 7.49 7.22
N VAL A 89 18.91 8.20 7.44
CA VAL A 89 18.93 9.63 7.80
C VAL A 89 19.54 9.84 9.17
N LEU A 90 19.12 9.08 10.19
CA LEU A 90 19.56 9.20 11.56
C LEU A 90 21.01 8.74 11.79
N ALA A 91 21.53 7.85 10.95
CA ALA A 91 22.94 7.42 11.03
C ALA A 91 23.92 8.58 10.84
N VAL A 92 23.56 9.61 10.07
CA VAL A 92 24.40 10.78 9.85
C VAL A 92 24.62 11.59 11.12
N PRO A 93 23.60 12.09 11.83
CA PRO A 93 23.80 12.83 13.08
C PRO A 93 24.35 11.94 14.21
N ALA A 94 24.03 10.66 14.24
CA ALA A 94 24.54 9.73 15.25
C ALA A 94 26.07 9.62 15.18
N VAL A 95 26.64 9.56 13.97
CA VAL A 95 28.07 9.31 13.74
C VAL A 95 28.86 10.60 13.47
N LEU A 96 28.31 11.50 12.62
CA LEU A 96 28.99 12.71 12.17
C LEU A 96 28.52 13.96 12.93
N GLY A 97 27.44 13.88 13.66
CA GLY A 97 26.91 14.95 14.50
C GLY A 97 25.92 15.90 13.82
N LEU A 98 25.29 16.74 14.64
CA LEU A 98 24.19 17.60 14.21
C LEU A 98 24.62 18.71 13.25
N ALA A 99 25.84 19.21 13.34
CA ALA A 99 26.36 20.26 12.43
C ALA A 99 26.36 19.75 10.98
N VAL A 100 26.89 18.54 10.77
CA VAL A 100 26.89 17.86 9.47
C VAL A 100 25.46 17.55 9.03
N ALA A 101 24.62 17.01 9.91
CA ALA A 101 23.24 16.69 9.59
C ALA A 101 22.40 17.91 9.20
N ARG A 102 22.58 19.05 9.87
CA ARG A 102 21.91 20.31 9.50
C ARG A 102 22.31 20.79 8.11
N ARG A 103 23.59 20.63 7.75
CA ARG A 103 24.06 20.98 6.40
C ARG A 103 23.50 20.05 5.32
N LEU A 104 23.33 18.78 5.67
CA LEU A 104 22.76 17.74 4.82
C LEU A 104 21.23 17.60 4.99
N MET A 105 20.56 18.51 5.71
CA MET A 105 19.15 18.36 6.06
C MET A 105 18.25 18.12 4.82
N PHE A 106 18.49 18.88 3.73
CA PHE A 106 17.72 18.69 2.52
C PHE A 106 18.05 17.37 1.79
N PRO A 107 19.30 17.03 1.47
CA PRO A 107 19.64 15.71 0.90
C PRO A 107 19.11 14.54 1.72
N LEU A 108 19.22 14.60 3.05
CA LEU A 108 18.72 13.57 3.95
C LEU A 108 17.17 13.48 3.92
N GLY A 109 16.49 14.62 3.97
CA GLY A 109 15.02 14.66 3.83
C GLY A 109 14.55 14.19 2.46
N PHE A 110 15.32 14.46 1.42
CA PHE A 110 15.01 14.04 0.05
C PHE A 110 15.03 12.51 -0.13
N LEU A 111 15.77 11.76 0.72
CA LEU A 111 15.76 10.29 0.73
C LEU A 111 14.35 9.71 0.94
N PHE A 112 13.44 10.42 1.62
CA PHE A 112 12.09 9.91 1.84
C PHE A 112 11.28 9.79 0.54
N PHE A 113 11.65 10.48 -0.54
CA PHE A 113 11.04 10.28 -1.86
C PHE A 113 11.34 8.91 -2.50
N MET A 114 12.29 8.15 -1.98
CA MET A 114 12.52 6.78 -2.44
C MET A 114 11.53 5.77 -1.84
N VAL A 115 10.82 6.14 -0.75
CA VAL A 115 9.85 5.26 -0.10
C VAL A 115 8.58 5.20 -0.94
N PRO A 116 8.15 4.03 -1.41
CA PRO A 116 6.94 3.88 -2.20
C PRO A 116 5.68 4.00 -1.31
N ILE A 117 5.34 5.23 -0.98
CA ILE A 117 4.18 5.59 -0.18
C ILE A 117 3.29 6.54 -1.00
N GLY A 118 1.97 6.42 -0.85
CA GLY A 118 1.03 7.32 -1.54
C GLY A 118 -0.11 6.59 -2.25
N GLU A 119 -0.02 5.29 -2.50
CA GLU A 119 -1.11 4.51 -3.11
C GLU A 119 -2.44 4.62 -2.34
N PHE A 120 -2.39 4.84 -1.03
CA PHE A 120 -3.58 5.05 -0.22
C PHE A 120 -4.41 6.28 -0.64
N THR A 121 -3.81 7.22 -1.37
CA THR A 121 -4.51 8.42 -1.90
C THR A 121 -5.25 8.12 -3.19
N THR A 122 -4.98 7.00 -3.86
CA THR A 122 -5.50 6.69 -5.19
C THR A 122 -7.03 6.71 -5.23
N GLY A 123 -7.71 6.08 -4.25
CA GLY A 123 -9.16 6.07 -4.18
C GLY A 123 -9.76 7.47 -4.09
N VAL A 124 -9.23 8.30 -3.20
CA VAL A 124 -9.70 9.70 -3.02
C VAL A 124 -9.44 10.52 -4.29
N MET A 125 -8.28 10.34 -4.91
CA MET A 125 -7.93 11.05 -6.16
C MET A 125 -8.81 10.61 -7.34
N MET A 126 -9.20 9.34 -7.41
CA MET A 126 -10.16 8.85 -8.41
C MET A 126 -11.53 9.51 -8.21
N GLU A 127 -12.01 9.59 -6.96
CA GLU A 127 -13.28 10.23 -6.62
C GLU A 127 -13.30 11.72 -6.99
N TRP A 128 -12.26 12.47 -6.60
CA TRP A 128 -12.12 13.88 -6.97
C TRP A 128 -12.06 14.07 -8.49
N THR A 129 -11.39 13.15 -9.19
CA THR A 129 -11.33 13.21 -10.66
C THR A 129 -12.71 12.96 -11.28
N ALA A 130 -13.48 11.99 -10.74
CA ALA A 130 -14.84 11.74 -11.19
C ALA A 130 -15.77 12.93 -10.89
N ASP A 131 -15.69 13.50 -9.66
CA ASP A 131 -16.48 14.67 -9.25
C ASP A 131 -16.26 15.84 -10.20
N PHE A 132 -14.99 16.21 -10.43
CA PHE A 132 -14.67 17.31 -11.33
C PHE A 132 -15.11 17.04 -12.77
N THR A 133 -14.87 15.81 -13.28
CA THR A 133 -15.24 15.45 -14.66
C THR A 133 -16.74 15.56 -14.88
N VAL A 134 -17.53 15.02 -13.95
CA VAL A 134 -19.02 15.09 -14.02
C VAL A 134 -19.48 16.54 -13.90
N TRP A 135 -18.93 17.31 -12.96
CA TRP A 135 -19.24 18.74 -12.82
C TRP A 135 -18.95 19.51 -14.12
N ALA A 136 -17.79 19.30 -14.73
CA ALA A 136 -17.39 19.99 -15.96
C ALA A 136 -18.24 19.59 -17.16
N LEU A 137 -18.63 18.31 -17.29
CA LEU A 137 -19.54 17.82 -18.33
C LEU A 137 -20.91 18.47 -18.20
N VAL A 138 -21.48 18.50 -17.01
CA VAL A 138 -22.78 19.16 -16.76
C VAL A 138 -22.70 20.65 -17.05
N ALA A 139 -21.62 21.33 -16.62
CA ALA A 139 -21.41 22.75 -16.87
C ALA A 139 -21.29 23.08 -18.39
N THR A 140 -20.84 22.12 -19.19
CA THR A 140 -20.74 22.26 -20.67
C THR A 140 -21.97 21.69 -21.41
N GLY A 141 -23.05 21.38 -20.68
CA GLY A 141 -24.35 20.99 -21.26
C GLY A 141 -24.48 19.50 -21.63
N VAL A 142 -23.55 18.65 -21.21
CA VAL A 142 -23.63 17.20 -21.43
C VAL A 142 -24.38 16.56 -20.26
N PRO A 143 -25.54 15.88 -20.48
CA PRO A 143 -26.24 15.19 -19.42
C PRO A 143 -25.44 13.95 -18.98
N VAL A 144 -25.31 13.78 -17.65
CA VAL A 144 -24.50 12.71 -17.01
C VAL A 144 -25.36 11.98 -15.98
N TYR A 145 -25.38 10.66 -16.07
CA TYR A 145 -25.81 9.79 -14.97
C TYR A 145 -24.59 9.15 -14.34
N ARG A 146 -24.42 9.31 -13.03
CA ARG A 146 -23.23 8.81 -12.30
C ARG A 146 -23.61 7.79 -11.24
N GLU A 147 -22.82 6.74 -11.16
CA GLU A 147 -22.86 5.74 -10.09
C GLU A 147 -21.41 5.43 -9.63
N GLY A 148 -21.01 5.98 -8.50
CA GLY A 148 -19.65 5.86 -7.98
C GLY A 148 -18.60 6.46 -8.92
N LEU A 149 -17.66 5.64 -9.39
CA LEU A 149 -16.61 6.01 -10.35
C LEU A 149 -17.02 5.81 -11.81
N GLN A 150 -18.20 5.26 -12.05
CA GLN A 150 -18.76 5.08 -13.39
C GLN A 150 -19.76 6.20 -13.70
N PHE A 151 -19.79 6.62 -14.96
CA PHE A 151 -20.78 7.59 -15.42
C PHE A 151 -21.15 7.32 -16.88
N ILE A 152 -22.40 7.62 -17.21
CA ILE A 152 -22.99 7.42 -18.53
C ILE A 152 -23.34 8.78 -19.10
N ILE A 153 -22.90 9.02 -20.32
CA ILE A 153 -23.25 10.19 -21.14
C ILE A 153 -23.86 9.71 -22.47
N PRO A 154 -24.47 10.56 -23.27
CA PRO A 154 -25.12 10.12 -24.52
C PRO A 154 -24.19 9.38 -25.50
N SER A 155 -22.89 9.58 -25.45
CA SER A 155 -21.91 8.90 -26.31
C SER A 155 -21.43 7.54 -25.76
N GLY A 156 -21.77 7.17 -24.53
CA GLY A 156 -21.40 5.88 -23.94
C GLY A 156 -21.12 5.92 -22.44
N ALA A 157 -20.67 4.77 -21.92
CA ALA A 157 -20.30 4.60 -20.52
C ALA A 157 -18.79 4.79 -20.31
N TRP A 158 -18.43 5.49 -19.24
CA TRP A 158 -17.07 5.85 -18.86
C TRP A 158 -16.81 5.44 -17.42
N SER A 159 -15.54 5.16 -17.10
CA SER A 159 -15.12 4.82 -15.75
C SER A 159 -13.78 5.47 -15.43
N VAL A 160 -13.67 6.02 -14.21
CA VAL A 160 -12.37 6.49 -13.69
C VAL A 160 -11.62 5.29 -13.12
N VAL A 161 -10.56 4.89 -13.82
CA VAL A 161 -9.69 3.78 -13.39
C VAL A 161 -8.44 4.33 -12.67
N GLU A 162 -7.70 3.45 -12.00
CA GLU A 162 -6.50 3.83 -11.24
C GLU A 162 -5.49 4.64 -12.07
N ALA A 163 -5.29 4.29 -13.33
CA ALA A 163 -4.42 5.03 -14.25
C ALA A 163 -4.85 6.50 -14.49
N CYS A 164 -6.13 6.82 -14.21
CA CYS A 164 -6.70 8.17 -14.31
C CYS A 164 -6.66 8.93 -12.97
N SER A 165 -6.17 8.34 -11.89
CA SER A 165 -6.08 9.00 -10.58
C SER A 165 -5.12 10.21 -10.57
N GLY A 166 -4.10 10.20 -11.42
CA GLY A 166 -3.07 11.24 -11.47
C GLY A 166 -1.99 11.12 -10.38
N VAL A 167 -2.06 10.15 -9.48
CA VAL A 167 -1.14 9.97 -8.34
C VAL A 167 0.32 9.90 -8.78
N ARG A 168 0.63 9.20 -9.89
CA ARG A 168 2.01 9.10 -10.42
C ARG A 168 2.60 10.47 -10.75
N TYR A 169 1.82 11.32 -11.37
CA TYR A 169 2.25 12.67 -11.76
C TYR A 169 2.34 13.62 -10.57
N LEU A 170 1.45 13.45 -9.59
CA LEU A 170 1.47 14.17 -8.33
C LEU A 170 2.78 13.91 -7.57
N ILE A 171 3.14 12.63 -7.37
CA ILE A 171 4.34 12.26 -6.60
C ILE A 171 5.60 12.70 -7.34
N ALA A 172 5.68 12.47 -8.65
CA ALA A 172 6.83 12.90 -9.47
C ALA A 172 6.99 14.43 -9.46
N SER A 173 5.90 15.17 -9.65
CA SER A 173 5.91 16.65 -9.61
C SER A 173 6.31 17.19 -8.24
N PHE A 174 5.81 16.59 -7.17
CA PHE A 174 6.16 16.95 -5.79
C PHE A 174 7.65 16.74 -5.53
N MET A 175 8.21 15.60 -5.95
CA MET A 175 9.65 15.30 -5.83
C MET A 175 10.49 16.33 -6.59
N VAL A 176 10.23 16.50 -7.89
CA VAL A 176 11.04 17.39 -8.75
C VAL A 176 10.83 18.85 -8.37
N GLY A 177 9.58 19.23 -8.00
CA GLY A 177 9.26 20.57 -7.51
C GLY A 177 9.97 20.93 -6.21
N THR A 178 10.08 19.97 -5.28
CA THR A 178 10.83 20.14 -4.04
C THR A 178 12.33 20.33 -4.32
N LEU A 179 12.90 19.55 -5.23
CA LEU A 179 14.28 19.72 -5.67
C LEU A 179 14.50 21.09 -6.34
N PHE A 180 13.62 21.48 -7.26
CA PHE A 180 13.68 22.78 -7.94
C PHE A 180 13.63 23.94 -6.94
N ALA A 181 12.69 23.89 -5.98
CA ALA A 181 12.54 24.92 -4.96
C ALA A 181 13.80 25.04 -4.08
N TYR A 182 14.44 23.93 -3.75
CA TYR A 182 15.70 23.94 -2.99
C TYR A 182 16.84 24.57 -3.77
N LEU A 183 16.94 24.27 -5.07
CA LEU A 183 18.06 24.73 -5.91
C LEU A 183 17.94 26.19 -6.33
N ASN A 184 16.71 26.71 -6.49
CA ASN A 184 16.46 27.99 -7.14
C ASN A 184 15.98 29.10 -6.20
N TYR A 185 15.52 28.78 -4.99
CA TYR A 185 15.04 29.79 -4.05
C TYR A 185 15.83 29.79 -2.74
N SER A 186 16.16 30.99 -2.27
CA SER A 186 16.78 31.22 -0.95
C SER A 186 15.73 31.45 0.13
N SER A 187 14.62 32.11 -0.20
CA SER A 187 13.50 32.39 0.70
C SER A 187 12.73 31.11 1.07
N PRO A 188 12.52 30.80 2.37
CA PRO A 188 11.72 29.65 2.78
C PRO A 188 10.26 29.79 2.33
N VAL A 189 9.71 30.98 2.30
CA VAL A 189 8.33 31.22 1.85
C VAL A 189 8.19 30.84 0.38
N ARG A 190 9.09 31.30 -0.49
CA ARG A 190 9.05 30.93 -1.91
C ARG A 190 9.22 29.42 -2.13
N ARG A 191 10.06 28.79 -1.33
CA ARG A 191 10.23 27.32 -1.36
C ARG A 191 8.90 26.61 -1.08
N TRP A 192 8.25 26.96 0.02
CA TRP A 192 6.99 26.33 0.41
C TRP A 192 5.84 26.62 -0.55
N VAL A 193 5.77 27.86 -1.06
CA VAL A 193 4.77 28.22 -2.08
C VAL A 193 4.98 27.37 -3.35
N PHE A 194 6.22 27.26 -3.83
CA PHE A 194 6.48 26.47 -5.04
C PHE A 194 6.23 24.97 -4.82
N VAL A 195 6.58 24.44 -3.67
CA VAL A 195 6.25 23.06 -3.28
C VAL A 195 4.73 22.85 -3.26
N GLY A 196 3.97 23.79 -2.70
CA GLY A 196 2.50 23.74 -2.73
C GLY A 196 1.94 23.77 -4.16
N ILE A 197 2.50 24.62 -5.03
CA ILE A 197 2.15 24.67 -6.46
C ILE A 197 2.46 23.34 -7.15
N SER A 198 3.61 22.72 -6.85
CA SER A 198 4.00 21.42 -7.43
C SER A 198 3.11 20.24 -7.00
N ILE A 199 2.34 20.42 -5.95
CA ILE A 199 1.27 19.48 -5.54
C ILE A 199 -0.05 19.83 -6.23
N LEU A 200 -0.44 21.10 -6.23
CA LEU A 200 -1.75 21.53 -6.73
C LEU A 200 -1.87 21.41 -8.26
N VAL A 201 -0.83 21.83 -8.98
CA VAL A 201 -0.85 21.87 -10.46
C VAL A 201 -1.13 20.50 -11.08
N PRO A 202 -0.46 19.38 -10.71
CA PRO A 202 -0.76 18.07 -11.29
C PRO A 202 -2.17 17.56 -10.95
N ILE A 203 -2.73 17.93 -9.80
CA ILE A 203 -4.11 17.56 -9.42
C ILE A 203 -5.08 18.23 -10.39
N VAL A 204 -5.00 19.55 -10.52
CA VAL A 204 -5.88 20.32 -11.43
C VAL A 204 -5.67 19.90 -12.88
N ALA A 205 -4.42 19.71 -13.29
CA ALA A 205 -4.10 19.22 -14.63
C ALA A 205 -4.72 17.84 -14.91
N ASN A 206 -4.71 16.92 -13.94
CA ASN A 206 -5.34 15.61 -14.09
C ASN A 206 -6.87 15.72 -14.25
N TRP A 207 -7.52 16.60 -13.50
CA TRP A 207 -8.95 16.86 -13.63
C TRP A 207 -9.31 17.38 -15.02
N VAL A 208 -8.56 18.38 -15.50
CA VAL A 208 -8.74 18.95 -16.84
C VAL A 208 -8.49 17.89 -17.92
N ARG A 209 -7.44 17.08 -17.75
CA ARG A 209 -7.12 15.97 -18.66
C ARG A 209 -8.26 14.96 -18.74
N ALA A 210 -8.80 14.53 -17.59
CA ALA A 210 -9.89 13.56 -17.54
C ALA A 210 -11.13 14.09 -18.26
N TYR A 211 -11.50 15.34 -18.00
CA TYR A 211 -12.58 16.00 -18.71
C TYR A 211 -12.33 16.09 -20.22
N MET A 212 -11.12 16.48 -20.65
CA MET A 212 -10.76 16.59 -22.07
C MET A 212 -10.88 15.25 -22.80
N ILE A 213 -10.45 14.13 -22.16
CA ILE A 213 -10.51 12.79 -22.74
C ILE A 213 -11.99 12.39 -22.98
N VAL A 214 -12.85 12.59 -21.98
CA VAL A 214 -14.27 12.26 -22.08
C VAL A 214 -14.96 13.13 -23.12
N MET A 215 -14.69 14.45 -23.14
CA MET A 215 -15.26 15.38 -24.10
C MET A 215 -14.79 15.07 -25.53
N LEU A 216 -13.51 14.75 -25.72
CA LEU A 216 -13.00 14.34 -27.03
C LEU A 216 -13.67 13.05 -27.51
N GLY A 217 -13.88 12.10 -26.62
CA GLY A 217 -14.65 10.89 -26.91
C GLY A 217 -16.09 11.20 -27.29
N HIS A 218 -16.76 12.08 -26.54
CA HIS A 218 -18.13 12.51 -26.81
C HIS A 218 -18.27 13.16 -28.18
N LEU A 219 -17.42 14.13 -28.51
CA LEU A 219 -17.48 14.89 -29.76
C LEU A 219 -17.05 14.07 -30.99
N SER A 220 -16.17 13.07 -30.81
CA SER A 220 -15.69 12.22 -31.92
C SER A 220 -16.50 10.94 -32.15
N GLY A 221 -17.59 10.73 -31.38
CA GLY A 221 -18.33 9.45 -31.40
C GLY A 221 -17.45 8.26 -31.03
N ASN A 222 -16.58 8.41 -30.03
CA ASN A 222 -15.60 7.45 -29.49
C ASN A 222 -14.47 7.03 -30.47
N LYS A 223 -14.38 7.62 -31.66
CA LYS A 223 -13.33 7.27 -32.64
C LYS A 223 -11.93 7.67 -32.20
N LEU A 224 -11.78 8.84 -31.59
CA LEU A 224 -10.48 9.35 -31.14
C LEU A 224 -10.11 8.89 -29.74
N ALA A 225 -11.06 8.55 -28.89
CA ALA A 225 -10.78 8.09 -27.52
C ALA A 225 -10.25 6.65 -27.45
N VAL A 226 -10.56 5.81 -28.45
CA VAL A 226 -10.17 4.38 -28.50
C VAL A 226 -8.83 4.15 -29.22
N GLY A 227 -8.40 5.07 -30.09
CA GLY A 227 -7.25 4.88 -30.99
C GLY A 227 -5.94 5.49 -30.53
N VAL A 228 -5.94 6.26 -29.44
CA VAL A 228 -4.76 6.96 -29.00
C VAL A 228 -4.28 6.39 -27.68
N ASP A 229 -3.04 5.96 -27.69
CA ASP A 229 -2.38 5.38 -26.54
C ASP A 229 -2.43 6.33 -25.34
N HIS A 230 -3.32 6.03 -24.41
CA HIS A 230 -3.63 6.79 -23.22
C HIS A 230 -2.37 7.15 -22.39
N LEU A 231 -1.34 6.30 -22.49
CA LEU A 231 -0.04 6.50 -21.88
C LEU A 231 0.75 7.63 -22.52
N VAL A 232 0.85 7.67 -23.86
CA VAL A 232 1.64 8.67 -24.60
C VAL A 232 1.08 10.07 -24.35
N TYR A 233 -0.26 10.24 -24.45
CA TYR A 233 -0.87 11.56 -24.16
C TYR A 233 -0.66 12.00 -22.71
N GLY A 234 -0.70 11.05 -21.75
CA GLY A 234 -0.42 11.35 -20.36
C GLY A 234 0.98 11.91 -20.16
N TRP A 235 2.00 11.26 -20.69
CA TRP A 235 3.39 11.69 -20.55
C TRP A 235 3.65 13.05 -21.20
N VAL A 236 3.19 13.25 -22.43
CA VAL A 236 3.36 14.52 -23.15
C VAL A 236 2.63 15.66 -22.46
N PHE A 237 1.36 15.44 -22.10
CA PHE A 237 0.54 16.44 -21.42
C PHE A 237 1.16 16.89 -20.10
N PHE A 238 1.52 15.95 -19.22
CA PHE A 238 2.14 16.31 -17.95
C PHE A 238 3.56 16.84 -18.11
N GLY A 239 4.31 16.39 -19.12
CA GLY A 239 5.61 16.97 -19.47
C GLY A 239 5.51 18.46 -19.81
N ILE A 240 4.51 18.83 -20.59
CA ILE A 240 4.23 20.25 -20.93
C ILE A 240 3.81 21.03 -19.69
N VAL A 241 2.86 20.53 -18.90
CA VAL A 241 2.37 21.19 -17.67
C VAL A 241 3.50 21.43 -16.68
N ILE A 242 4.31 20.42 -16.40
CA ILE A 242 5.46 20.53 -15.49
C ILE A 242 6.52 21.46 -16.07
N GLY A 243 6.76 21.40 -17.39
CA GLY A 243 7.68 22.31 -18.09
C GLY A 243 7.25 23.78 -17.95
N ILE A 244 5.98 24.07 -18.16
CA ILE A 244 5.42 25.43 -17.97
C ILE A 244 5.58 25.87 -16.51
N MET A 245 5.26 25.01 -15.56
CA MET A 245 5.42 25.29 -14.13
C MET A 245 6.87 25.67 -13.79
N PHE A 246 7.85 24.96 -14.34
CA PHE A 246 9.27 25.28 -14.12
C PHE A 246 9.72 26.56 -14.83
N VAL A 247 9.25 26.83 -16.05
CA VAL A 247 9.55 28.05 -16.75
C VAL A 247 9.03 29.28 -15.99
N ILE A 248 7.81 29.20 -15.46
CA ILE A 248 7.23 30.24 -14.60
C ILE A 248 8.03 30.36 -13.30
N GLY A 249 8.34 29.22 -12.65
CA GLY A 249 9.11 29.18 -11.41
C GLY A 249 10.53 29.76 -11.57
N ALA A 250 11.17 29.53 -12.73
CA ALA A 250 12.49 30.05 -13.01
C ALA A 250 12.53 31.59 -13.06
N ARG A 251 11.41 32.25 -13.40
CA ARG A 251 11.32 33.72 -13.36
C ARG A 251 11.36 34.28 -11.93
N TRP A 252 11.10 33.48 -10.93
CA TRP A 252 11.15 33.85 -9.50
C TRP A 252 12.46 33.45 -8.85
N GLN A 253 13.45 33.00 -9.62
CA GLN A 253 14.76 32.62 -9.13
C GLN A 253 15.40 33.76 -8.31
N GLU A 254 16.04 33.36 -7.22
CA GLU A 254 16.81 34.26 -6.36
C GLU A 254 18.28 33.98 -6.57
N PRO A 255 19.14 35.03 -6.51
CA PRO A 255 20.58 34.82 -6.50
C PRO A 255 20.95 33.79 -5.40
N ALA A 256 21.87 32.91 -5.74
CA ALA A 256 22.35 31.94 -4.74
C ALA A 256 22.80 32.73 -3.50
N ALA A 257 22.25 32.43 -2.34
CA ALA A 257 22.71 33.04 -1.10
C ALA A 257 24.21 32.80 -0.98
N ALA A 258 24.97 33.88 -0.73
CA ALA A 258 26.40 33.75 -0.50
C ALA A 258 26.66 32.63 0.54
N PRO A 259 27.73 31.82 0.35
CA PRO A 259 28.06 30.76 1.30
C PRO A 259 28.09 31.36 2.70
N ARG A 260 27.16 30.92 3.55
CA ARG A 260 27.13 31.38 4.94
C ARG A 260 28.40 30.82 5.58
N ALA A 261 29.32 31.68 5.94
CA ALA A 261 30.47 31.26 6.75
C ALA A 261 29.93 30.45 7.94
N PRO A 262 30.58 29.32 8.29
CA PRO A 262 30.19 28.56 9.47
C PRO A 262 30.10 29.52 10.65
N ALA A 263 28.99 29.49 11.39
CA ALA A 263 28.89 30.28 12.61
C ALA A 263 30.13 29.98 13.45
N ALA A 264 30.78 31.00 13.95
CA ALA A 264 32.07 30.85 14.69
C ALA A 264 31.96 29.80 15.84
N ALA A 265 30.78 29.57 16.36
CA ALA A 265 30.49 28.51 17.33
C ALA A 265 30.62 27.08 16.75
N ASP A 266 30.44 26.88 15.45
CA ASP A 266 30.58 25.56 14.79
C ASP A 266 32.03 25.33 14.35
N ALA A 267 32.84 26.40 14.20
CA ALA A 267 34.23 26.35 13.74
C ALA A 267 35.26 26.27 14.89
N VAL A 268 34.92 26.75 16.11
CA VAL A 268 35.83 26.77 17.29
C VAL A 268 35.56 25.53 18.16
N GLY A 269 35.76 24.37 17.63
CA GLY A 269 35.82 23.15 18.42
C GLY A 269 37.12 22.41 18.10
N THR A 270 37.95 22.23 19.09
CA THR A 270 39.09 21.28 19.02
C THR A 270 38.64 20.05 18.25
N ALA A 271 39.37 19.70 17.19
CA ALA A 271 39.08 18.52 16.37
C ALA A 271 38.76 17.35 17.28
N THR A 272 37.52 16.85 17.22
CA THR A 272 37.16 15.67 18.00
C THR A 272 38.06 14.54 17.48
N PRO A 273 38.91 13.93 18.30
CA PRO A 273 39.78 12.88 17.82
C PRO A 273 38.95 11.83 17.05
N ALA A 274 39.50 11.30 15.97
CA ALA A 274 38.92 10.14 15.22
C ALA A 274 38.53 9.01 16.19
N ALA A 275 39.17 8.95 17.33
CA ALA A 275 38.91 8.09 18.48
C ALA A 275 37.44 8.11 18.99
N ARG A 276 36.61 9.16 18.70
CA ARG A 276 35.19 9.19 19.11
C ARG A 276 34.21 8.82 17.98
N VAL A 277 34.63 8.91 16.74
CA VAL A 277 33.77 8.61 15.58
C VAL A 277 33.58 7.09 15.44
N TRP A 278 34.63 6.32 15.58
CA TRP A 278 34.56 4.86 15.45
C TRP A 278 33.70 4.18 16.52
N PRO A 279 33.83 4.51 17.82
CA PRO A 279 32.93 3.99 18.84
C PRO A 279 31.47 4.37 18.61
N ALA A 280 31.19 5.60 18.14
CA ALA A 280 29.82 6.03 17.79
C ALA A 280 29.28 5.25 16.60
N ALA A 281 30.11 5.00 15.58
CA ALA A 281 29.73 4.18 14.43
C ALA A 281 29.45 2.73 14.83
N ALA A 282 30.27 2.15 15.69
CA ALA A 282 30.09 0.80 16.23
C ALA A 282 28.78 0.70 17.04
N LEU A 283 28.52 1.68 17.92
CA LEU A 283 27.32 1.70 18.73
C LEU A 283 26.05 1.87 17.85
N ALA A 284 26.11 2.74 16.83
CA ALA A 284 25.03 2.86 15.84
C ALA A 284 24.82 1.55 15.07
N ALA A 285 25.90 0.86 14.67
CA ALA A 285 25.82 -0.44 14.00
C ALA A 285 25.19 -1.51 14.89
N ILE A 286 25.54 -1.54 16.17
CA ILE A 286 24.91 -2.44 17.16
C ILE A 286 23.42 -2.12 17.27
N THR A 287 23.06 -0.84 17.43
CA THR A 287 21.66 -0.42 17.56
C THR A 287 20.83 -0.87 16.37
N VAL A 288 21.32 -0.71 15.13
CA VAL A 288 20.57 -1.14 13.94
C VAL A 288 20.58 -2.66 13.75
N ALA A 289 21.52 -3.40 14.33
CA ALA A 289 21.58 -4.86 14.24
C ALA A 289 20.57 -5.55 15.16
N LEU A 290 20.12 -4.91 16.23
CA LEU A 290 19.21 -5.52 17.21
C LEU A 290 17.87 -5.94 16.59
N ALA A 291 17.30 -5.12 15.70
CA ALA A 291 15.99 -5.41 15.10
C ALA A 291 16.03 -6.58 14.11
N PRO A 292 16.97 -6.67 13.16
CA PRO A 292 17.12 -7.85 12.31
C PRO A 292 17.45 -9.12 13.10
N ALA A 293 18.29 -9.02 14.15
CA ALA A 293 18.58 -10.14 15.02
C ALA A 293 17.34 -10.63 15.77
N ALA A 294 16.50 -9.71 16.27
CA ALA A 294 15.22 -10.05 16.89
C ALA A 294 14.24 -10.65 15.86
N ALA A 295 14.17 -10.09 14.65
CA ALA A 295 13.34 -10.65 13.58
C ALA A 295 13.76 -12.07 13.23
N TRP A 296 15.07 -12.30 13.08
CA TRP A 296 15.62 -13.62 12.83
C TRP A 296 15.28 -14.63 13.95
N ALA A 297 15.42 -14.22 15.22
CA ALA A 297 15.10 -15.07 16.36
C ALA A 297 13.60 -15.41 16.46
N LEU A 298 12.71 -14.45 16.08
CA LEU A 298 11.26 -14.63 16.11
C LEU A 298 10.70 -15.37 14.90
N GLN A 299 11.41 -15.32 13.76
CA GLN A 299 10.98 -15.90 12.49
C GLN A 299 11.63 -17.26 12.19
N HIS A 300 12.50 -17.76 13.07
CA HIS A 300 13.24 -18.99 12.78
C HIS A 300 12.26 -20.12 12.41
N PRO A 301 12.22 -20.56 11.15
CA PRO A 301 11.37 -21.65 10.76
C PRO A 301 11.95 -22.92 11.39
N MET A 302 11.24 -23.51 12.35
CA MET A 302 11.42 -24.94 12.51
C MET A 302 11.00 -25.57 11.19
N ASP A 303 11.83 -26.44 10.61
CA ASP A 303 11.47 -27.26 9.44
C ASP A 303 10.18 -28.00 9.76
N ARG A 304 9.07 -27.47 9.29
CA ARG A 304 7.76 -28.05 9.52
C ARG A 304 7.26 -28.68 8.23
N PRO A 305 6.59 -29.82 8.31
CA PRO A 305 6.07 -30.49 7.13
C PRO A 305 5.08 -29.58 6.37
N PRO A 306 4.96 -29.77 5.06
CA PRO A 306 3.98 -29.03 4.26
C PRO A 306 2.58 -29.23 4.83
N LEU A 307 1.85 -28.14 5.00
CA LEU A 307 0.51 -28.17 5.55
C LEU A 307 -0.49 -28.60 4.47
N VAL A 308 -1.23 -29.66 4.73
CA VAL A 308 -2.38 -30.07 3.91
C VAL A 308 -3.66 -29.70 4.66
N LEU A 309 -4.43 -28.80 4.11
CA LEU A 309 -5.74 -28.43 4.66
C LEU A 309 -6.83 -29.20 3.91
N THR A 310 -7.57 -30.00 4.64
CA THR A 310 -8.81 -30.61 4.16
C THR A 310 -9.97 -30.07 4.98
N LEU A 311 -11.05 -29.63 4.33
CA LEU A 311 -12.21 -29.15 5.06
C LEU A 311 -12.99 -30.33 5.65
N PRO A 312 -13.44 -30.24 6.93
CA PRO A 312 -14.11 -31.35 7.63
C PRO A 312 -15.51 -31.61 7.07
N THR A 313 -16.05 -32.77 7.33
CA THR A 313 -17.49 -32.99 7.25
C THR A 313 -18.18 -32.23 8.39
N LEU A 314 -19.22 -31.47 8.06
CA LEU A 314 -19.92 -30.64 9.04
C LEU A 314 -21.21 -31.32 9.52
N PRO A 315 -21.51 -31.28 10.81
CA PRO A 315 -22.75 -31.83 11.34
C PRO A 315 -23.99 -31.12 10.74
N GLY A 316 -24.92 -31.89 10.18
CA GLY A 316 -26.13 -31.31 9.56
C GLY A 316 -25.93 -30.61 8.23
N ALA A 317 -24.72 -30.59 7.68
CA ALA A 317 -24.40 -30.02 6.36
C ALA A 317 -23.58 -31.03 5.56
N PRO A 318 -24.19 -32.10 5.00
CA PRO A 318 -23.50 -33.06 4.17
C PRO A 318 -22.95 -32.45 2.91
N ASP A 319 -22.03 -33.16 2.24
CA ASP A 319 -21.51 -32.73 0.95
C ASP A 319 -22.63 -32.62 -0.06
N ALA A 320 -22.69 -31.48 -0.73
CA ALA A 320 -23.55 -31.31 -1.89
C ALA A 320 -22.84 -31.82 -3.14
N ALA A 321 -23.60 -32.44 -4.06
CA ALA A 321 -23.09 -32.79 -5.37
C ALA A 321 -22.51 -31.53 -6.06
N ALA A 322 -21.24 -31.62 -6.46
CA ALA A 322 -20.41 -30.50 -6.84
C ALA A 322 -21.07 -29.58 -7.91
N GLN A 323 -21.65 -28.47 -7.48
CA GLN A 323 -21.71 -27.31 -8.35
C GLN A 323 -20.30 -26.69 -8.35
N VAL A 324 -19.68 -26.73 -9.53
CA VAL A 324 -18.35 -26.19 -9.74
C VAL A 324 -18.31 -24.75 -9.24
N LEU A 325 -17.33 -24.49 -8.42
CA LEU A 325 -16.97 -23.16 -7.95
C LEU A 325 -16.75 -22.24 -9.17
N LYS A 326 -17.70 -21.36 -9.46
CA LYS A 326 -17.61 -20.45 -10.61
C LYS A 326 -16.73 -19.23 -10.35
N LEU A 327 -16.33 -19.01 -9.09
CA LEU A 327 -15.48 -17.91 -8.64
C LEU A 327 -14.40 -18.44 -7.70
N PRO A 328 -13.20 -18.81 -8.20
CA PRO A 328 -12.07 -19.06 -7.34
C PRO A 328 -11.50 -17.72 -6.84
N PRO A 329 -11.61 -17.41 -5.52
CA PRO A 329 -10.95 -16.24 -4.98
C PRO A 329 -9.44 -16.31 -5.18
N HIS A 330 -8.80 -15.17 -5.48
CA HIS A 330 -7.35 -15.12 -5.66
C HIS A 330 -6.67 -14.82 -4.33
N PHE A 331 -5.95 -15.82 -3.79
CA PHE A 331 -5.16 -15.70 -2.57
C PHE A 331 -3.72 -16.11 -2.83
N GLU A 332 -2.86 -15.10 -3.06
CA GLU A 332 -1.45 -15.31 -3.35
C GLU A 332 -0.66 -15.65 -2.08
N GLY A 333 0.30 -16.57 -2.19
CA GLY A 333 1.20 -16.94 -1.10
C GLY A 333 0.53 -17.66 0.07
N ALA A 334 -0.68 -18.19 -0.10
CA ALA A 334 -1.28 -19.06 0.89
C ALA A 334 -0.50 -20.38 1.03
N ALA A 335 -0.23 -20.81 2.26
CA ALA A 335 0.46 -22.07 2.53
C ALA A 335 -0.34 -23.27 2.00
N THR A 336 -1.66 -23.18 2.07
CA THR A 336 -2.60 -24.15 1.49
C THR A 336 -3.97 -23.51 1.29
N GLN A 337 -4.73 -24.03 0.34
CA GLN A 337 -6.10 -23.63 0.09
C GLN A 337 -6.98 -24.85 -0.06
N ALA A 338 -8.18 -24.78 0.47
CA ALA A 338 -9.18 -25.84 0.35
C ALA A 338 -10.56 -25.24 0.11
N HIS A 339 -11.38 -25.93 -0.65
CA HIS A 339 -12.78 -25.59 -0.84
C HIS A 339 -13.64 -26.84 -0.75
N ARG A 340 -14.88 -26.66 -0.30
CA ARG A 340 -15.88 -27.71 -0.21
C ARG A 340 -17.28 -27.14 -0.33
N VAL A 341 -18.16 -27.88 -0.95
CA VAL A 341 -19.57 -27.50 -1.12
C VAL A 341 -20.41 -28.30 -0.14
N TYR A 342 -21.18 -27.60 0.67
CA TYR A 342 -22.05 -28.20 1.67
C TYR A 342 -23.52 -27.96 1.32
N ALA A 343 -24.36 -28.93 1.62
CA ALA A 343 -25.79 -28.72 1.59
C ALA A 343 -26.23 -27.86 2.77
N GLY A 344 -26.87 -26.73 2.51
CA GLY A 344 -27.47 -25.86 3.52
C GLY A 344 -28.99 -25.80 3.36
N GLU A 345 -29.68 -25.21 4.34
CA GLU A 345 -31.11 -24.97 4.25
C GLU A 345 -31.44 -24.10 3.02
N GLY A 346 -32.20 -24.65 2.10
CA GLY A 346 -32.64 -23.95 0.88
C GLY A 346 -31.59 -23.87 -0.24
N GLY A 347 -30.44 -24.57 -0.18
CA GLY A 347 -29.46 -24.66 -1.26
C GLY A 347 -28.02 -24.85 -0.80
N ALA A 348 -27.10 -25.01 -1.73
CA ALA A 348 -25.70 -25.26 -1.44
C ALA A 348 -24.93 -23.99 -1.01
N VAL A 349 -24.01 -24.14 -0.08
CA VAL A 349 -23.04 -23.12 0.32
C VAL A 349 -21.64 -23.65 0.08
N THR A 350 -20.85 -22.89 -0.66
CA THR A 350 -19.44 -23.20 -0.87
C THR A 350 -18.61 -22.48 0.17
N VAL A 351 -17.73 -23.24 0.83
CA VAL A 351 -16.74 -22.72 1.75
C VAL A 351 -15.37 -22.82 1.10
N HIS A 352 -14.67 -21.70 1.02
CA HIS A 352 -13.27 -21.64 0.60
C HIS A 352 -12.42 -21.11 1.75
N VAL A 353 -11.31 -21.77 2.04
CA VAL A 353 -10.37 -21.37 3.07
C VAL A 353 -8.98 -21.27 2.47
N ALA A 354 -8.39 -20.08 2.57
CA ALA A 354 -6.99 -19.84 2.29
C ALA A 354 -6.23 -19.69 3.60
N TYR A 355 -5.33 -20.63 3.90
CA TYR A 355 -4.58 -20.69 5.14
C TYR A 355 -3.16 -20.17 4.94
N TYR A 356 -2.71 -19.29 5.83
CA TYR A 356 -1.41 -18.66 5.82
C TYR A 356 -0.62 -19.02 7.06
N ARG A 357 0.67 -19.31 6.85
CA ARG A 357 1.65 -19.61 7.90
C ARG A 357 2.96 -18.92 7.52
N HIS A 358 3.71 -18.43 8.50
CA HIS A 358 4.94 -17.67 8.27
C HIS A 358 4.70 -16.48 7.34
N GLN A 359 3.72 -15.67 7.72
CA GLN A 359 3.32 -14.53 6.91
C GLN A 359 4.46 -13.52 6.78
N GLY A 360 4.72 -13.07 5.57
CA GLY A 360 5.77 -12.12 5.24
C GLY A 360 5.38 -11.30 4.02
N TYR A 361 6.36 -10.72 3.38
CA TYR A 361 6.15 -10.00 2.14
C TYR A 361 5.58 -10.94 1.06
N GLY A 362 4.42 -10.59 0.52
CA GLY A 362 3.74 -11.39 -0.52
C GLY A 362 3.01 -12.64 -0.02
N THR A 363 3.19 -13.03 1.23
CA THR A 363 2.61 -14.27 1.80
C THR A 363 1.74 -14.00 3.02
N LYS A 364 0.92 -12.94 3.02
CA LYS A 364 0.05 -12.61 4.15
C LYS A 364 -1.43 -12.62 3.78
N VAL A 365 -2.27 -13.06 4.70
CA VAL A 365 -3.72 -13.15 4.51
C VAL A 365 -4.36 -11.79 4.18
N THR A 366 -3.77 -10.69 4.67
CA THR A 366 -4.25 -9.31 4.46
C THR A 366 -3.53 -8.58 3.32
N SER A 367 -2.83 -9.30 2.42
CA SER A 367 -2.17 -8.72 1.26
C SER A 367 -3.17 -8.01 0.34
N SER A 368 -2.76 -6.89 -0.25
CA SER A 368 -3.52 -6.22 -1.31
C SER A 368 -3.60 -7.05 -2.59
N MET A 369 -2.73 -8.06 -2.73
CA MET A 369 -2.78 -9.03 -3.83
C MET A 369 -3.86 -10.11 -3.63
N ASN A 370 -4.50 -10.14 -2.46
CA ASN A 370 -5.60 -11.05 -2.16
C ASN A 370 -6.92 -10.34 -2.42
N PHE A 371 -7.63 -10.78 -3.42
CA PHE A 371 -8.91 -10.21 -3.82
C PHE A 371 -9.94 -11.29 -4.13
N LEU A 372 -11.19 -10.94 -3.91
CA LEU A 372 -12.31 -11.81 -4.26
C LEU A 372 -12.51 -11.85 -5.78
N ILE A 373 -12.34 -10.69 -6.44
CA ILE A 373 -12.42 -10.52 -7.88
C ILE A 373 -11.26 -9.61 -8.31
N PRO A 374 -10.47 -9.98 -9.35
CA PRO A 374 -9.50 -9.08 -9.98
C PRO A 374 -10.16 -7.79 -10.46
N SER A 375 -9.43 -6.68 -10.41
CA SER A 375 -9.93 -5.38 -10.89
C SER A 375 -10.15 -5.33 -12.40
N ASP A 376 -9.49 -6.23 -13.14
CA ASP A 376 -9.58 -6.40 -14.59
C ASP A 376 -10.43 -7.60 -15.00
N ASP A 377 -11.14 -8.23 -14.06
CA ASP A 377 -12.03 -9.35 -14.35
C ASP A 377 -13.13 -8.91 -15.32
N ARG A 378 -13.29 -9.68 -16.39
CA ARG A 378 -14.26 -9.37 -17.45
C ARG A 378 -15.59 -10.09 -17.28
N HIS A 379 -15.68 -11.01 -16.35
CA HIS A 379 -16.88 -11.83 -16.12
C HIS A 379 -17.64 -11.38 -14.89
N TRP A 380 -16.95 -11.18 -13.78
CA TRP A 380 -17.54 -10.81 -12.51
C TRP A 380 -17.45 -9.31 -12.22
N ASN A 381 -18.55 -8.74 -11.74
CA ASN A 381 -18.63 -7.37 -11.24
C ASN A 381 -19.20 -7.37 -9.83
N ARG A 382 -18.72 -6.43 -9.02
CA ARG A 382 -19.25 -6.22 -7.67
C ARG A 382 -20.45 -5.28 -7.75
N LEU A 383 -21.62 -5.79 -7.37
CA LEU A 383 -22.86 -5.00 -7.32
C LEU A 383 -22.95 -4.22 -6.01
N ALA A 384 -22.65 -4.90 -4.88
CA ALA A 384 -22.66 -4.26 -3.58
C ALA A 384 -21.50 -4.79 -2.71
N ALA A 385 -21.03 -3.96 -1.77
CA ALA A 385 -20.09 -4.32 -0.74
C ALA A 385 -20.43 -3.61 0.58
N GLY A 386 -20.28 -4.35 1.68
CA GLY A 386 -20.61 -3.82 3.01
C GLY A 386 -20.14 -4.73 4.12
N VAL A 387 -20.75 -4.56 5.29
CA VAL A 387 -20.53 -5.40 6.47
C VAL A 387 -21.87 -5.98 6.91
N ALA A 388 -21.96 -7.30 6.90
CA ALA A 388 -23.07 -8.06 7.48
C ALA A 388 -22.79 -8.38 8.95
N ARG A 389 -23.85 -8.42 9.76
CA ARG A 389 -23.79 -8.83 11.15
C ARG A 389 -24.50 -10.18 11.31
N VAL A 390 -23.71 -11.24 11.38
CA VAL A 390 -24.20 -12.61 11.38
C VAL A 390 -24.27 -13.15 12.82
N PRO A 391 -25.45 -13.56 13.30
CA PRO A 391 -25.57 -14.20 14.60
C PRO A 391 -24.85 -15.55 14.61
N VAL A 392 -23.92 -15.75 15.52
CA VAL A 392 -23.21 -17.01 15.75
C VAL A 392 -23.32 -17.37 17.23
N PRO A 393 -24.41 -17.99 17.70
CA PRO A 393 -24.70 -18.15 19.12
C PRO A 393 -23.60 -18.87 19.91
N ALA A 394 -22.91 -19.82 19.29
CA ALA A 394 -21.81 -20.56 19.92
C ALA A 394 -20.54 -19.69 20.17
N LEU A 395 -20.42 -18.51 19.55
CA LEU A 395 -19.28 -17.60 19.74
C LEU A 395 -19.61 -16.40 20.63
N GLY A 396 -20.87 -16.27 21.07
CA GLY A 396 -21.31 -15.22 21.98
C GLY A 396 -22.63 -14.57 21.59
N SER A 397 -23.10 -13.63 22.41
CA SER A 397 -24.38 -12.93 22.21
C SER A 397 -24.34 -11.82 21.16
N GLN A 398 -23.13 -11.32 20.83
CA GLN A 398 -22.99 -10.27 19.82
C GLN A 398 -22.83 -10.88 18.43
N PRO A 399 -23.53 -10.34 17.40
CA PRO A 399 -23.40 -10.82 16.05
C PRO A 399 -22.00 -10.54 15.51
N LEU A 400 -21.43 -11.52 14.82
CA LEU A 400 -20.12 -11.43 14.18
C LEU A 400 -20.22 -10.48 12.96
N ALA A 401 -19.34 -9.48 12.90
CA ALA A 401 -19.19 -8.65 11.73
C ALA A 401 -18.40 -9.39 10.65
N MET A 402 -18.94 -9.49 9.45
CA MET A 402 -18.32 -10.12 8.28
C MET A 402 -18.36 -9.18 7.08
N ARG A 403 -17.38 -9.26 6.20
CA ARG A 403 -17.41 -8.56 4.91
C ARG A 403 -18.50 -9.23 4.06
N ALA A 404 -19.37 -8.41 3.49
CA ALA A 404 -20.45 -8.84 2.62
C ALA A 404 -20.22 -8.32 1.21
N HIS A 405 -20.40 -9.16 0.20
CA HIS A 405 -20.31 -8.79 -1.19
C HIS A 405 -21.44 -9.46 -1.97
N GLU A 406 -22.00 -8.68 -2.87
CA GLU A 406 -22.95 -9.14 -3.88
C GLU A 406 -22.27 -9.04 -5.23
N LEU A 407 -22.21 -10.15 -5.96
CA LEU A 407 -21.49 -10.26 -7.22
C LEU A 407 -22.44 -10.67 -8.33
N ILE A 408 -22.21 -10.08 -9.51
CA ILE A 408 -22.96 -10.42 -10.72
C ILE A 408 -21.99 -10.81 -11.82
N GLY A 409 -22.25 -11.97 -12.47
CA GLY A 409 -21.46 -12.51 -13.58
C GLY A 409 -22.19 -12.41 -14.91
N GLY A 410 -21.42 -12.35 -16.01
CA GLY A 410 -21.93 -12.35 -17.38
C GLY A 410 -21.79 -11.03 -18.12
N ARG A 411 -21.49 -11.11 -19.43
CA ARG A 411 -21.17 -9.97 -20.32
C ARG A 411 -22.38 -9.39 -21.07
N THR A 412 -23.57 -9.94 -20.92
CA THR A 412 -24.75 -9.52 -21.71
C THR A 412 -25.50 -8.36 -21.06
N ALA A 413 -26.02 -7.45 -21.87
CA ALA A 413 -26.84 -6.32 -21.44
C ALA A 413 -28.18 -6.73 -20.79
N SER A 414 -28.57 -8.01 -20.92
CA SER A 414 -29.78 -8.59 -20.31
C SER A 414 -29.49 -9.01 -18.86
N THR A 415 -30.39 -8.66 -17.95
CA THR A 415 -30.36 -9.11 -16.55
C THR A 415 -30.86 -10.56 -16.38
N VAL A 416 -31.50 -11.11 -17.39
CA VAL A 416 -32.06 -12.47 -17.38
C VAL A 416 -30.94 -13.48 -17.68
N GLY A 417 -30.72 -14.43 -16.76
CA GLY A 417 -29.71 -15.48 -16.90
C GLY A 417 -28.30 -15.11 -16.41
N ARG A 418 -28.11 -13.96 -15.73
CA ARG A 418 -26.84 -13.61 -15.11
C ARG A 418 -26.57 -14.49 -13.88
N GLU A 419 -25.31 -14.86 -13.73
CA GLU A 419 -24.85 -15.49 -12.50
C GLU A 419 -24.87 -14.45 -11.38
N HIS A 420 -25.32 -14.83 -10.20
CA HIS A 420 -25.40 -13.97 -9.04
C HIS A 420 -24.87 -14.72 -7.83
N LEU A 421 -23.97 -14.11 -7.05
CA LEU A 421 -23.41 -14.73 -5.85
C LEU A 421 -23.52 -13.79 -4.65
N GLU A 422 -23.98 -14.35 -3.55
CA GLU A 422 -23.88 -13.75 -2.22
C GLU A 422 -22.68 -14.31 -1.48
N VAL A 423 -21.81 -13.40 -1.00
CA VAL A 423 -20.53 -13.75 -0.38
C VAL A 423 -20.40 -13.15 1.01
N ARG A 424 -19.89 -13.96 1.95
CA ARG A 424 -19.47 -13.51 3.29
C ARG A 424 -18.03 -13.90 3.52
N GLN A 425 -17.22 -12.96 4.05
CA GLN A 425 -15.81 -13.20 4.32
C GLN A 425 -15.44 -12.78 5.74
N VAL A 426 -14.58 -13.55 6.36
CA VAL A 426 -14.02 -13.23 7.68
C VAL A 426 -12.58 -13.74 7.78
N TYR A 427 -11.70 -12.94 8.38
CA TYR A 427 -10.36 -13.38 8.76
C TYR A 427 -10.42 -14.16 10.06
N TRP A 428 -9.71 -15.27 10.10
CA TRP A 428 -9.30 -15.92 11.33
C TRP A 428 -7.81 -15.64 11.53
N ALA A 429 -7.41 -14.97 12.61
CA ALA A 429 -6.02 -14.61 12.90
C ALA A 429 -5.74 -14.70 14.39
N GLY A 430 -4.70 -15.45 14.76
CA GLY A 430 -4.32 -15.64 16.16
C GLY A 430 -5.42 -16.24 17.04
N GLY A 431 -6.34 -17.02 16.47
CA GLY A 431 -7.50 -17.60 17.17
C GLY A 431 -8.70 -16.66 17.29
N ARG A 432 -8.73 -15.53 16.58
CA ARG A 432 -9.81 -14.54 16.59
C ARG A 432 -10.41 -14.36 15.21
N LEU A 433 -11.70 -14.08 15.17
CA LEU A 433 -12.42 -13.72 13.94
C LEU A 433 -12.49 -12.21 13.82
N GLU A 434 -12.18 -11.70 12.62
CA GLU A 434 -12.11 -10.26 12.37
C GLU A 434 -12.49 -9.96 10.90
N HIS A 435 -13.27 -8.91 10.68
CA HIS A 435 -13.64 -8.49 9.33
C HIS A 435 -12.68 -7.43 8.76
N ARG A 436 -11.94 -6.72 9.62
CA ARG A 436 -11.00 -5.66 9.22
C ARG A 436 -9.59 -6.23 9.08
N SER A 437 -8.98 -5.99 7.92
CA SER A 437 -7.60 -6.42 7.65
C SER A 437 -6.58 -5.85 8.65
N THR A 438 -6.78 -4.62 9.11
CA THR A 438 -5.91 -3.96 10.09
C THR A 438 -5.84 -4.72 11.42
N TRP A 439 -6.98 -5.15 11.95
CA TRP A 439 -7.03 -5.92 13.19
C TRP A 439 -6.56 -7.35 12.99
N ALA A 440 -6.86 -7.99 11.85
CA ALA A 440 -6.32 -9.30 11.52
C ALA A 440 -4.78 -9.28 11.49
N THR A 441 -4.18 -8.25 10.89
CA THR A 441 -2.72 -8.02 10.92
C THR A 441 -2.20 -7.82 12.34
N ALA A 442 -2.89 -7.01 13.16
CA ALA A 442 -2.49 -6.76 14.55
C ALA A 442 -2.52 -8.05 15.40
N TRP A 443 -3.53 -8.89 15.23
CA TRP A 443 -3.61 -10.19 15.96
C TRP A 443 -2.53 -11.16 15.51
N GLY A 444 -2.20 -11.22 14.22
CA GLY A 444 -1.07 -11.98 13.70
C GLY A 444 0.26 -11.54 14.32
N LEU A 445 0.51 -10.22 14.33
CA LEU A 445 1.70 -9.62 14.96
C LEU A 445 1.80 -9.96 16.46
N LEU A 446 0.72 -9.78 17.21
CA LEU A 446 0.69 -10.12 18.64
C LEU A 446 0.91 -11.63 18.89
N GLY A 447 0.42 -12.47 17.99
CA GLY A 447 0.68 -13.91 18.02
C GLY A 447 2.17 -14.23 17.87
N ARG A 448 2.85 -13.59 16.90
CA ARG A 448 4.31 -13.73 16.70
C ARG A 448 5.10 -13.27 17.93
N LEU A 449 4.84 -12.06 18.39
CA LEU A 449 5.53 -11.49 19.55
C LEU A 449 5.34 -12.33 20.82
N ALA A 450 4.22 -13.02 20.94
CA ALA A 450 3.93 -13.94 22.04
C ALA A 450 4.46 -15.37 21.80
N GLY A 451 5.21 -15.63 20.73
CA GLY A 451 5.72 -16.95 20.37
C GLY A 451 4.64 -17.97 19.97
N ARG A 452 3.40 -17.52 19.69
CA ARG A 452 2.26 -18.36 19.32
C ARG A 452 2.11 -18.58 17.82
N GLY A 453 3.05 -18.07 17.02
CA GLY A 453 2.96 -18.09 15.57
C GLY A 453 2.00 -17.01 15.01
N ASP A 454 1.90 -16.97 13.70
CA ASP A 454 1.12 -15.99 12.94
C ASP A 454 0.08 -16.64 12.02
N ASP A 455 -0.28 -17.88 12.34
CA ASP A 455 -1.26 -18.63 11.57
C ASP A 455 -2.55 -17.83 11.41
N ALA A 456 -2.99 -17.69 10.17
CA ALA A 456 -4.21 -16.99 9.81
C ALA A 456 -4.90 -17.63 8.61
N ALA A 457 -6.18 -17.39 8.45
CA ALA A 457 -6.94 -17.85 7.31
C ALA A 457 -7.95 -16.80 6.86
N MET A 458 -8.26 -16.78 5.57
CA MET A 458 -9.46 -16.16 5.04
C MET A 458 -10.51 -17.22 4.82
N LEU A 459 -11.64 -17.10 5.50
CA LEU A 459 -12.81 -17.94 5.27
C LEU A 459 -13.76 -17.15 4.35
N THR A 460 -14.10 -17.75 3.22
CA THR A 460 -15.05 -17.19 2.24
C THR A 460 -16.20 -18.16 2.06
N PHE A 461 -17.41 -17.67 2.30
CA PHE A 461 -18.66 -18.41 2.15
C PHE A 461 -19.45 -17.79 1.01
N TYR A 462 -19.96 -18.58 0.08
CA TYR A 462 -20.80 -18.08 -0.99
C TYR A 462 -21.86 -19.06 -1.44
N THR A 463 -22.96 -18.51 -1.90
CA THR A 463 -24.12 -19.23 -2.41
C THR A 463 -24.67 -18.54 -3.65
N ASP A 464 -25.49 -19.27 -4.41
CA ASP A 464 -26.21 -18.68 -5.53
C ASP A 464 -27.16 -17.56 -5.05
N GLY A 465 -26.96 -16.37 -5.57
CA GLY A 465 -27.66 -15.14 -5.23
C GLY A 465 -28.96 -14.90 -6.00
N GLN A 466 -29.35 -15.77 -6.93
CA GLN A 466 -30.58 -15.59 -7.71
C GLN A 466 -31.85 -15.66 -6.85
N ASN A 467 -31.77 -16.32 -5.69
CA ASN A 467 -32.87 -16.38 -4.74
C ASN A 467 -32.82 -15.18 -3.79
N PRO A 468 -33.90 -14.42 -3.56
CA PRO A 468 -33.96 -13.30 -2.61
C PRO A 468 -33.54 -13.65 -1.19
N GLU A 469 -33.57 -14.94 -0.81
CA GLU A 469 -33.15 -15.41 0.51
C GLU A 469 -31.68 -15.86 0.57
N ALA A 470 -30.90 -15.68 -0.49
CA ALA A 470 -29.50 -16.11 -0.56
C ALA A 470 -28.64 -15.54 0.58
N ALA A 471 -28.81 -14.27 0.91
CA ALA A 471 -28.12 -13.63 2.01
C ALA A 471 -28.41 -14.30 3.35
N ARG A 472 -29.70 -14.59 3.64
CA ARG A 472 -30.11 -15.30 4.86
C ARG A 472 -29.58 -16.71 4.90
N ARG A 473 -29.57 -17.41 3.75
CA ARG A 473 -29.04 -18.77 3.64
C ARG A 473 -27.57 -18.85 4.03
N VAL A 474 -26.72 -18.01 3.44
CA VAL A 474 -25.30 -18.02 3.76
C VAL A 474 -25.06 -17.60 5.21
N GLU A 475 -25.84 -16.67 5.76
CA GLU A 475 -25.74 -16.22 7.15
C GLU A 475 -26.21 -17.31 8.14
N ALA A 476 -27.29 -18.02 7.85
CA ALA A 476 -27.73 -19.17 8.65
C ALA A 476 -26.69 -20.29 8.65
N PHE A 477 -26.11 -20.62 7.49
CA PHE A 477 -25.04 -21.59 7.40
C PHE A 477 -23.82 -21.17 8.22
N VAL A 478 -23.38 -19.92 8.12
CA VAL A 478 -22.27 -19.36 8.92
C VAL A 478 -22.60 -19.47 10.40
N GLY A 479 -23.80 -19.06 10.81
CA GLY A 479 -24.24 -19.11 12.22
C GLY A 479 -24.17 -20.50 12.84
N GLN A 480 -24.44 -21.53 12.07
CA GLN A 480 -24.43 -22.92 12.50
C GLN A 480 -23.04 -23.58 12.40
N GLN A 481 -22.29 -23.35 11.31
CA GLN A 481 -21.13 -24.15 10.95
C GLN A 481 -19.77 -23.47 11.20
N LEU A 482 -19.73 -22.14 11.33
CA LEU A 482 -18.49 -21.42 11.57
C LEU A 482 -17.73 -21.90 12.83
N PRO A 483 -18.40 -22.21 13.97
CA PRO A 483 -17.70 -22.72 15.15
C PRO A 483 -16.93 -24.02 14.89
N ALA A 484 -17.51 -24.93 14.13
CA ALA A 484 -16.86 -26.22 13.78
C ALA A 484 -15.65 -25.98 12.83
N LEU A 485 -15.78 -25.05 11.88
CA LEU A 485 -14.66 -24.67 11.00
C LEU A 485 -13.51 -24.00 11.78
N VAL A 486 -13.83 -23.12 12.73
CA VAL A 486 -12.83 -22.49 13.60
C VAL A 486 -12.12 -23.52 14.47
N ALA A 487 -12.88 -24.45 15.09
CA ALA A 487 -12.30 -25.54 15.87
C ALA A 487 -11.35 -26.40 15.01
N HIS A 488 -11.71 -26.67 13.76
CA HIS A 488 -10.85 -27.40 12.84
C HIS A 488 -9.56 -26.63 12.53
N LEU A 489 -9.64 -25.30 12.26
CA LEU A 489 -8.46 -24.48 12.03
C LEU A 489 -7.52 -24.45 13.26
N GLU A 490 -8.09 -24.44 14.48
CA GLU A 490 -7.30 -24.55 15.72
C GLU A 490 -6.60 -25.91 15.85
N GLN A 491 -7.25 -27.01 15.46
CA GLN A 491 -6.63 -28.33 15.40
C GLN A 491 -5.50 -28.39 14.39
N VAL A 492 -5.71 -27.84 13.19
CA VAL A 492 -4.68 -27.73 12.15
C VAL A 492 -3.49 -26.91 12.65
N ARG A 493 -3.74 -25.79 13.32
CA ARG A 493 -2.70 -24.98 13.97
C ARG A 493 -1.93 -25.74 15.04
N ALA A 494 -2.64 -26.48 15.87
CA ALA A 494 -2.03 -27.26 16.96
C ALA A 494 -1.20 -28.44 16.45
N ALA A 495 -1.70 -29.17 15.45
CA ALA A 495 -0.99 -30.28 14.82
C ALA A 495 0.27 -29.86 14.06
N ALA A 496 0.35 -28.60 13.73
CA ALA A 496 1.42 -27.99 12.95
C ALA A 496 2.46 -27.28 13.80
N ARG A 497 2.34 -27.30 15.13
CA ARG A 497 3.31 -26.82 16.11
C ARG A 497 4.22 -27.94 16.58
#